data_47d1293295945175eed0844e861e27ff
#
_entry.id   47d1293295945175eed0844e861e27ff
#
_cell.length_a   1.000
_cell.length_b   1.000
_cell.length_c   1.000
_cell.angle_alpha   90.00
_cell.angle_beta   90.00
_cell.angle_gamma   90.00
#
_symmetry.space_group_name_H-M   'P 1'
#
loop_
_entity.id
_entity.type
_entity.pdbx_description
1 polymer ?
#
loop_
_entity_poly.entity_id
_entity_poly.type
_entity_poly.pdbx_seq_one_letter_code
_entity_poly.pdbx_strand_id
1 'polypeptide(L)'
;MKLYRLGNWFFRLGIPLLPMVCDALIRILHNSAVYSQTKIGKNTVFGYGGISVVIHKNAVIGKNCVIGPNVTIGGKSKSTRVPTIGSGTYLGSGSKILGDILIGQNCVVGANAVVLNDVPDNSVVVGIPAKIIRSNINPKDFY
;
A
#
# COMPACT_ATOMS: atom_id res chain seq x y z
N MET A 1 -8.50 -7.31 2.71
CA MET A 1 -8.21 -8.64 2.13
C MET A 1 -8.04 -9.66 3.26
N LYS A 2 -8.99 -10.60 3.39
CA LYS A 2 -9.00 -11.59 4.49
C LYS A 2 -7.85 -12.61 4.37
N LEU A 3 -7.58 -13.08 3.15
CA LEU A 3 -6.49 -14.04 2.89
C LEU A 3 -5.12 -13.50 3.32
N TYR A 4 -4.82 -12.23 3.06
CA TYR A 4 -3.58 -11.62 3.55
C TYR A 4 -3.50 -11.67 5.09
N ARG A 5 -4.58 -11.33 5.81
CA ARG A 5 -4.57 -11.36 7.29
C ARG A 5 -4.32 -12.77 7.82
N LEU A 6 -4.92 -13.77 7.19
CA LEU A 6 -4.73 -15.18 7.54
C LEU A 6 -3.28 -15.63 7.26
N GLY A 7 -2.76 -15.32 6.07
CA GLY A 7 -1.37 -15.63 5.71
C GLY A 7 -0.36 -14.95 6.63
N ASN A 8 -0.57 -13.66 6.95
CA ASN A 8 0.28 -12.92 7.87
C ASN A 8 0.25 -13.49 9.29
N TRP A 9 -0.89 -13.98 9.76
CA TRP A 9 -1.00 -14.66 11.05
C TRP A 9 -0.18 -15.95 11.08
N PHE A 10 -0.30 -16.81 10.06
CA PHE A 10 0.51 -18.03 9.93
C PHE A 10 2.01 -17.71 9.81
N PHE A 11 2.36 -16.66 9.06
CA PHE A 11 3.75 -16.22 8.93
C PHE A 11 4.36 -15.86 10.29
N ARG A 12 3.60 -15.14 11.13
CA ARG A 12 4.03 -14.76 12.50
C ARG A 12 4.16 -15.95 13.44
N LEU A 13 3.42 -17.02 13.21
CA LEU A 13 3.54 -18.30 13.97
C LEU A 13 4.70 -19.17 13.50
N GLY A 14 5.43 -18.76 12.45
CA GLY A 14 6.55 -19.52 11.91
C GLY A 14 6.14 -20.75 11.11
N ILE A 15 4.89 -20.83 10.64
CA ILE A 15 4.38 -21.96 9.83
C ILE A 15 4.78 -21.74 8.36
N PRO A 16 5.66 -22.58 7.76
CA PRO A 16 6.28 -22.21 6.48
C PRO A 16 5.38 -22.33 5.26
N LEU A 17 4.49 -23.28 5.18
CA LEU A 17 3.73 -23.61 3.96
C LEU A 17 2.43 -22.79 3.82
N LEU A 18 1.71 -22.55 4.90
CA LEU A 18 0.41 -21.89 4.86
C LEU A 18 0.45 -20.44 4.36
N PRO A 19 1.44 -19.61 4.72
CA PRO A 19 1.60 -18.29 4.11
C PRO A 19 1.75 -18.34 2.58
N MET A 20 2.53 -19.29 2.06
CA MET A 20 2.74 -19.47 0.62
C MET A 20 1.43 -19.82 -0.11
N VAL A 21 0.63 -20.70 0.50
CA VAL A 21 -0.70 -21.05 -0.05
C VAL A 21 -1.60 -19.81 -0.08
N CYS A 22 -1.64 -19.02 1.00
CA CYS A 22 -2.40 -17.78 1.03
C CYS A 22 -1.94 -16.78 -0.05
N ASP A 23 -0.62 -16.62 -0.23
CA ASP A 23 -0.05 -15.74 -1.24
C ASP A 23 -0.41 -16.20 -2.67
N ALA A 24 -0.39 -17.52 -2.92
CA ALA A 24 -0.82 -18.09 -4.21
C ALA A 24 -2.32 -17.87 -4.46
N LEU A 25 -3.16 -18.07 -3.45
CA LEU A 25 -4.60 -17.81 -3.56
C LEU A 25 -4.90 -16.33 -3.80
N ILE A 26 -4.17 -15.41 -3.15
CA ILE A 26 -4.29 -13.97 -3.42
C ILE A 26 -3.97 -13.68 -4.88
N ARG A 27 -2.92 -14.29 -5.43
CA ARG A 27 -2.53 -14.11 -6.82
C ARG A 27 -3.59 -14.59 -7.79
N ILE A 28 -4.18 -15.75 -7.54
CA ILE A 28 -5.18 -16.36 -8.42
C ILE A 28 -6.54 -15.64 -8.31
N LEU A 29 -7.02 -15.40 -7.10
CA LEU A 29 -8.37 -14.88 -6.87
C LEU A 29 -8.49 -13.37 -7.04
N HIS A 30 -7.42 -12.61 -6.77
CA HIS A 30 -7.42 -11.14 -6.82
C HIS A 30 -6.51 -10.58 -7.91
N ASN A 31 -5.80 -11.43 -8.66
CA ASN A 31 -4.76 -10.98 -9.61
C ASN A 31 -3.75 -10.02 -8.94
N SER A 32 -3.35 -10.30 -7.72
CA SER A 32 -2.60 -9.39 -6.86
C SER A 32 -1.34 -10.04 -6.30
N ALA A 33 -0.33 -9.22 -6.03
CA ALA A 33 0.89 -9.63 -5.36
C ALA A 33 1.00 -8.91 -4.01
N VAL A 34 0.35 -9.47 -2.99
CA VAL A 34 0.42 -9.01 -1.61
C VAL A 34 0.90 -10.17 -0.76
N TYR A 35 2.09 -10.06 -0.20
CA TYR A 35 2.75 -11.16 0.49
C TYR A 35 2.41 -11.18 1.98
N SER A 36 2.28 -12.37 2.54
CA SER A 36 1.99 -12.62 3.96
C SER A 36 3.03 -11.98 4.90
N GLN A 37 4.27 -11.81 4.46
CA GLN A 37 5.34 -11.16 5.25
C GLN A 37 5.28 -9.63 5.24
N THR A 38 4.53 -8.99 4.32
CA THR A 38 4.39 -7.53 4.25
C THR A 38 3.81 -6.99 5.55
N LYS A 39 4.32 -5.85 6.02
CA LYS A 39 3.82 -5.21 7.25
C LYS A 39 2.67 -4.26 6.92
N ILE A 40 1.42 -4.69 7.11
CA ILE A 40 0.23 -3.87 6.92
C ILE A 40 -0.50 -3.70 8.24
N GLY A 41 -0.67 -2.45 8.68
CA GLY A 41 -1.29 -2.09 9.95
C GLY A 41 -2.75 -2.53 10.07
N LYS A 42 -3.27 -2.55 11.30
CA LYS A 42 -4.66 -2.90 11.60
C LYS A 42 -5.63 -1.93 10.89
N ASN A 43 -6.83 -2.40 10.57
CA ASN A 43 -7.90 -1.64 9.93
C ASN A 43 -7.56 -1.06 8.55
N THR A 44 -6.40 -1.39 7.97
CA THR A 44 -6.11 -1.06 6.58
C THR A 44 -6.95 -1.94 5.68
N VAL A 45 -7.71 -1.30 4.78
CA VAL A 45 -8.66 -1.95 3.88
C VAL A 45 -8.18 -1.88 2.43
N PHE A 46 -8.59 -2.88 1.66
CA PHE A 46 -8.36 -2.94 0.23
C PHE A 46 -9.68 -2.70 -0.49
N GLY A 47 -9.76 -1.62 -1.24
CA GLY A 47 -10.91 -1.31 -2.07
C GLY A 47 -11.15 -2.43 -3.10
N TYR A 48 -12.40 -2.70 -3.38
CA TYR A 48 -12.82 -3.74 -4.35
C TYR A 48 -12.14 -5.10 -4.13
N GLY A 49 -11.92 -5.47 -2.87
CA GLY A 49 -11.25 -6.74 -2.52
C GLY A 49 -9.74 -6.76 -2.76
N GLY A 50 -9.15 -5.67 -3.27
CA GLY A 50 -7.71 -5.57 -3.55
C GLY A 50 -7.33 -6.12 -4.92
N ILE A 51 -8.15 -5.92 -5.95
CA ILE A 51 -7.88 -6.38 -7.32
C ILE A 51 -6.64 -5.68 -7.88
N SER A 52 -5.74 -6.47 -8.47
CA SER A 52 -4.52 -6.02 -9.17
C SER A 52 -3.59 -5.14 -8.32
N VAL A 53 -3.59 -5.34 -7.01
CA VAL A 53 -2.69 -4.63 -6.09
C VAL A 53 -1.34 -5.34 -6.04
N VAL A 54 -0.26 -4.58 -6.18
CA VAL A 54 1.11 -5.09 -6.08
C VAL A 54 1.84 -4.37 -4.95
N ILE A 55 2.23 -5.11 -3.91
CA ILE A 55 2.94 -4.55 -2.76
C ILE A 55 4.21 -5.35 -2.53
N HIS A 56 5.34 -4.65 -2.54
CA HIS A 56 6.63 -5.28 -2.26
C HIS A 56 6.65 -5.87 -0.84
N LYS A 57 7.22 -7.05 -0.72
CA LYS A 57 7.25 -7.83 0.54
C LYS A 57 7.82 -7.09 1.75
N ASN A 58 8.75 -6.16 1.53
CA ASN A 58 9.38 -5.35 2.57
C ASN A 58 8.70 -3.99 2.81
N ALA A 59 7.67 -3.63 2.05
CA ALA A 59 6.94 -2.38 2.26
C ALA A 59 6.27 -2.36 3.63
N VAL A 60 6.18 -1.16 4.20
CA VAL A 60 5.50 -0.93 5.48
C VAL A 60 4.32 -0.02 5.26
N ILE A 61 3.14 -0.45 5.68
CA ILE A 61 1.90 0.30 5.55
C ILE A 61 1.28 0.48 6.93
N GLY A 62 0.95 1.71 7.27
CA GLY A 62 0.37 2.09 8.54
C GLY A 62 -1.03 1.52 8.79
N LYS A 63 -1.63 1.93 9.90
CA LYS A 63 -3.00 1.57 10.30
C LYS A 63 -4.02 2.45 9.58
N ASN A 64 -5.27 1.96 9.45
CA ASN A 64 -6.40 2.74 8.95
C ASN A 64 -6.16 3.33 7.54
N CYS A 65 -5.34 2.70 6.72
CA CYS A 65 -5.13 3.11 5.33
C CYS A 65 -6.22 2.53 4.43
N VAL A 66 -6.41 3.19 3.29
CA VAL A 66 -7.26 2.67 2.21
C VAL A 66 -6.40 2.48 0.96
N ILE A 67 -6.40 1.28 0.41
CA ILE A 67 -5.63 0.93 -0.78
C ILE A 67 -6.60 0.64 -1.92
N GLY A 68 -6.63 1.51 -2.92
CA GLY A 68 -7.45 1.32 -4.12
C GLY A 68 -6.99 0.14 -4.99
N PRO A 69 -7.81 -0.31 -5.95
CA PRO A 69 -7.40 -1.30 -6.93
C PRO A 69 -6.26 -0.78 -7.82
N ASN A 70 -5.50 -1.69 -8.40
CA ASN A 70 -4.36 -1.38 -9.27
C ASN A 70 -3.24 -0.53 -8.64
N VAL A 71 -3.21 -0.40 -7.31
CA VAL A 71 -2.13 0.29 -6.60
C VAL A 71 -0.84 -0.54 -6.67
N THR A 72 0.28 0.13 -6.96
CA THR A 72 1.60 -0.49 -6.87
C THR A 72 2.44 0.21 -5.82
N ILE A 73 2.99 -0.54 -4.86
CA ILE A 73 3.96 -0.07 -3.87
C ILE A 73 5.23 -0.90 -4.06
N GLY A 74 6.28 -0.29 -4.63
CA GLY A 74 7.46 -1.02 -5.06
C GLY A 74 8.77 -0.26 -4.90
N GLY A 75 9.86 -0.99 -4.93
CA GLY A 75 11.21 -0.44 -4.92
C GLY A 75 11.58 0.18 -6.28
N LYS A 76 12.71 0.87 -6.29
CA LYS A 76 13.41 1.32 -7.51
C LYS A 76 14.54 0.35 -7.82
N SER A 77 14.86 0.17 -9.10
CA SER A 77 16.00 -0.65 -9.52
C SER A 77 17.27 -0.28 -8.78
N LYS A 78 18.04 -1.28 -8.35
CA LYS A 78 19.29 -1.15 -7.58
C LYS A 78 19.13 -0.60 -6.15
N SER A 79 17.89 -0.43 -5.62
CA SER A 79 17.65 -0.10 -4.22
C SER A 79 17.04 -1.29 -3.50
N THR A 80 17.54 -1.57 -2.29
CA THR A 80 16.94 -2.57 -1.38
C THR A 80 15.83 -1.97 -0.54
N ARG A 81 15.74 -0.63 -0.50
CA ARG A 81 14.72 0.12 0.25
C ARG A 81 13.47 0.33 -0.58
N VAL A 82 12.35 0.35 0.09
CA VAL A 82 11.01 0.37 -0.49
C VAL A 82 10.11 1.32 0.28
N PRO A 83 8.97 1.76 -0.29
CA PRO A 83 8.13 2.75 0.35
C PRO A 83 7.64 2.37 1.74
N THR A 84 7.54 3.39 2.59
CA THR A 84 6.82 3.35 3.87
C THR A 84 5.62 4.30 3.77
N ILE A 85 4.43 3.81 4.14
CA ILE A 85 3.18 4.55 4.10
C ILE A 85 2.69 4.82 5.53
N GLY A 86 2.48 6.08 5.86
CA GLY A 86 1.94 6.52 7.14
C GLY A 86 0.48 6.12 7.34
N SER A 87 0.04 6.11 8.60
CA SER A 87 -1.31 5.71 8.98
C SER A 87 -2.38 6.70 8.45
N GLY A 88 -3.59 6.22 8.23
CA GLY A 88 -4.71 7.06 7.77
C GLY A 88 -4.57 7.55 6.31
N THR A 89 -3.67 7.00 5.53
CA THR A 89 -3.40 7.44 4.16
C THR A 89 -4.28 6.69 3.16
N TYR A 90 -4.82 7.46 2.23
CA TYR A 90 -5.60 6.95 1.10
C TYR A 90 -4.72 6.86 -0.16
N LEU A 91 -4.63 5.67 -0.73
CA LEU A 91 -3.97 5.43 -2.00
C LEU A 91 -5.01 5.21 -3.09
N GLY A 92 -5.17 6.22 -3.95
CA GLY A 92 -6.15 6.21 -5.04
C GLY A 92 -5.89 5.10 -6.05
N SER A 93 -6.96 4.66 -6.71
CA SER A 93 -6.91 3.59 -7.72
C SER A 93 -5.84 3.86 -8.77
N GLY A 94 -5.05 2.83 -9.10
CA GLY A 94 -4.01 2.94 -10.12
C GLY A 94 -2.75 3.69 -9.70
N SER A 95 -2.67 4.27 -8.49
CA SER A 95 -1.49 5.01 -8.06
C SER A 95 -0.25 4.13 -7.93
N LYS A 96 0.92 4.70 -8.20
CA LYS A 96 2.23 4.04 -8.12
C LYS A 96 3.11 4.78 -7.13
N ILE A 97 3.53 4.09 -6.08
CA ILE A 97 4.42 4.61 -5.04
C ILE A 97 5.74 3.86 -5.16
N LEU A 98 6.77 4.54 -5.67
CA LEU A 98 7.97 3.86 -6.13
C LEU A 98 9.25 4.46 -5.55
N GLY A 99 10.11 3.60 -5.02
CA GLY A 99 11.42 3.97 -4.51
C GLY A 99 11.54 3.91 -3.00
N ASP A 100 12.64 4.43 -2.49
CA ASP A 100 12.91 4.60 -1.05
C ASP A 100 12.29 5.91 -0.59
N ILE A 101 10.97 5.92 -0.43
CA ILE A 101 10.20 7.13 -0.10
C ILE A 101 9.28 6.93 1.09
N LEU A 102 9.02 8.01 1.79
CA LEU A 102 8.07 8.09 2.89
C LEU A 102 6.82 8.87 2.45
N ILE A 103 5.68 8.22 2.50
CA ILE A 103 4.39 8.90 2.48
C ILE A 103 3.95 9.10 3.92
N GLY A 104 3.73 10.36 4.30
CA GLY A 104 3.32 10.74 5.65
C GLY A 104 1.96 10.18 6.07
N GLN A 105 1.53 10.56 7.26
CA GLN A 105 0.23 10.19 7.79
C GLN A 105 -0.88 11.06 7.17
N ASN A 106 -2.09 10.50 7.11
CA ASN A 106 -3.28 11.23 6.66
C ASN A 106 -3.12 11.88 5.28
N CYS A 107 -2.35 11.24 4.39
CA CYS A 107 -2.17 11.71 3.03
C CYS A 107 -3.25 11.17 2.10
N VAL A 108 -3.47 11.88 1.00
CA VAL A 108 -4.29 11.43 -0.11
C VAL A 108 -3.44 11.39 -1.37
N VAL A 109 -3.22 10.20 -1.89
CA VAL A 109 -2.60 9.99 -3.20
C VAL A 109 -3.72 9.84 -4.23
N GLY A 110 -3.77 10.76 -5.19
CA GLY A 110 -4.80 10.75 -6.22
C GLY A 110 -4.74 9.52 -7.14
N ALA A 111 -5.85 9.24 -7.80
CA ALA A 111 -5.90 8.14 -8.76
C ALA A 111 -4.86 8.32 -9.87
N ASN A 112 -4.21 7.22 -10.26
CA ASN A 112 -3.15 7.17 -11.28
C ASN A 112 -1.93 8.08 -11.02
N ALA A 113 -1.79 8.66 -9.84
CA ALA A 113 -0.59 9.42 -9.48
C ALA A 113 0.65 8.53 -9.40
N VAL A 114 1.80 9.05 -9.85
CA VAL A 114 3.09 8.37 -9.74
C VAL A 114 3.98 9.13 -8.75
N VAL A 115 4.08 8.62 -7.52
CA VAL A 115 4.81 9.25 -6.42
C VAL A 115 6.24 8.72 -6.40
N LEU A 116 7.20 9.62 -6.55
CA LEU A 116 8.62 9.31 -6.62
C LEU A 116 9.46 10.01 -5.54
N ASN A 117 8.83 10.88 -4.75
CA ASN A 117 9.46 11.64 -3.67
C ASN A 117 8.64 11.55 -2.40
N ASP A 118 9.26 11.89 -1.27
CA ASP A 118 8.59 11.95 0.03
C ASP A 118 7.38 12.89 0.00
N VAL A 119 6.36 12.53 0.75
CA VAL A 119 5.13 13.31 0.92
C VAL A 119 4.96 13.61 2.41
N PRO A 120 4.91 14.88 2.83
CA PRO A 120 4.68 15.23 4.22
C PRO A 120 3.27 14.87 4.68
N ASP A 121 3.08 14.78 5.99
CA ASP A 121 1.79 14.49 6.61
C ASP A 121 0.69 15.44 6.11
N ASN A 122 -0.55 14.97 6.12
CA ASN A 122 -1.75 15.75 5.82
C ASN A 122 -1.70 16.45 4.44
N SER A 123 -1.20 15.76 3.43
CA SER A 123 -1.03 16.32 2.07
C SER A 123 -1.80 15.54 1.01
N VAL A 124 -2.22 16.26 -0.02
CA VAL A 124 -2.77 15.67 -1.25
C VAL A 124 -1.73 15.76 -2.36
N VAL A 125 -1.44 14.62 -2.99
CA VAL A 125 -0.55 14.53 -4.15
C VAL A 125 -1.27 13.93 -5.35
N VAL A 126 -1.05 14.51 -6.52
CA VAL A 126 -1.65 14.07 -7.78
C VAL A 126 -0.67 14.24 -8.94
N GLY A 127 -0.90 13.51 -10.01
CA GLY A 127 -0.19 13.68 -11.29
C GLY A 127 0.97 12.72 -11.52
N ILE A 128 1.64 12.88 -12.66
CA ILE A 128 2.78 12.06 -13.14
C ILE A 128 3.87 13.01 -13.66
N PRO A 129 4.99 13.21 -12.91
CA PRO A 129 5.20 12.79 -11.52
C PRO A 129 4.27 13.52 -10.55
N ALA A 130 3.94 12.87 -9.43
CA ALA A 130 3.02 13.45 -8.46
C ALA A 130 3.60 14.71 -7.79
N LYS A 131 2.74 15.72 -7.61
CA LYS A 131 3.05 16.96 -6.92
C LYS A 131 2.04 17.23 -5.80
N ILE A 132 2.48 17.88 -4.74
CA ILE A 132 1.62 18.31 -3.64
C ILE A 132 0.74 19.45 -4.18
N ILE A 133 -0.59 19.27 -4.10
CA ILE A 133 -1.57 20.28 -4.51
C ILE A 133 -2.32 20.88 -3.33
N ARG A 134 -2.30 20.21 -2.16
CA ARG A 134 -2.87 20.71 -0.91
C ARG A 134 -2.04 20.19 0.26
N SER A 135 -1.95 20.99 1.31
CA SER A 135 -1.34 20.64 2.61
C SER A 135 -2.29 20.96 3.75
N ASN A 136 -2.02 20.40 4.93
CA ASN A 136 -2.84 20.59 6.14
C ASN A 136 -4.31 20.18 5.95
N ILE A 137 -4.54 19.11 5.20
CA ILE A 137 -5.89 18.58 4.96
C ILE A 137 -6.42 17.78 6.16
N ASN A 138 -7.75 17.70 6.25
CA ASN A 138 -8.41 16.66 7.01
C ASN A 138 -8.75 15.50 6.06
N PRO A 139 -8.22 14.28 6.25
CA PRO A 139 -8.48 13.16 5.34
C PRO A 139 -9.96 12.82 5.18
N LYS A 140 -10.76 13.08 6.21
CA LYS A 140 -12.21 12.83 6.19
C LYS A 140 -12.98 13.67 5.16
N ASP A 141 -12.34 14.70 4.61
CA ASP A 141 -12.94 15.52 3.54
C ASP A 141 -12.84 14.83 2.16
N PHE A 142 -12.15 13.69 2.07
CA PHE A 142 -11.86 12.99 0.81
C PHE A 142 -12.40 11.56 0.76
N TYR A 143 -12.66 10.92 1.93
CA TYR A 143 -13.15 9.53 2.00
C TYR A 143 -13.71 9.18 3.39
#